data_101bdbe85571bcd4badf592dd9432be1
#
_entry.id   101bdbe85571bcd4badf592dd9432be1
#
_cell.length_a   1.000
_cell.length_b   1.000
_cell.length_c   1.000
_cell.angle_alpha   90.00
_cell.angle_beta   90.00
_cell.angle_gamma   90.00
#
_symmetry.space_group_name_H-M   'P 1'
#
loop_
_entity.id
_entity.type
_entity.pdbx_description
1 polymer ?
#
loop_
_entity_poly.entity_id
_entity_poly.type
_entity_poly.pdbx_seq_one_letter_code
_entity_poly.pdbx_strand_id
1 'polypeptide(L)'
;MVSSYGKMAYGKHLNKKLKRYIYLISPQRIKGVKFYKELHLILKTNKIGYFQLRLKKISNSNFLKISKKIKKIVEKNNVKFLINDKPFVAKKIGANGCHIGQKDMDFVNTRKILGKNKIIGVTCHNSKRLALKAKKHGANYIAFGSFFKSSTKKSAFRADLKTLRWAKKKINMPTVAIGGINSSNYKKILSNGADFIACSSFIWNNKKLDPVSAIRKFK
;
A
#
# COMPACT_ATOMS: atom_id res chain seq x y z
N MET A 1 -35.58 2.33 10.49
CA MET A 1 -35.10 1.39 9.44
C MET A 1 -33.59 1.53 9.31
N VAL A 2 -32.85 0.58 9.89
CA VAL A 2 -31.37 0.60 9.91
C VAL A 2 -30.90 -0.15 8.66
N SER A 3 -30.29 0.59 7.73
CA SER A 3 -29.75 0.07 6.49
C SER A 3 -28.57 -0.87 6.75
N SER A 4 -28.72 -2.13 6.35
CA SER A 4 -27.69 -3.16 6.37
C SER A 4 -26.58 -2.86 5.39
N TYR A 5 -25.49 -2.25 5.86
CA TYR A 5 -24.25 -2.14 5.10
C TYR A 5 -23.58 -3.52 5.03
N GLY A 6 -23.44 -4.02 3.80
CA GLY A 6 -22.80 -5.29 3.51
C GLY A 6 -21.43 -5.41 4.18
N LYS A 7 -21.34 -6.27 5.16
CA LYS A 7 -20.08 -6.78 5.72
C LYS A 7 -19.37 -7.56 4.62
N MET A 8 -18.41 -6.93 3.94
CA MET A 8 -17.39 -7.71 3.23
C MET A 8 -16.69 -8.57 4.28
N ALA A 9 -16.97 -9.85 4.25
CA ALA A 9 -16.42 -10.86 5.13
C ALA A 9 -14.89 -11.04 4.84
N TYR A 10 -14.08 -10.23 5.49
CA TYR A 10 -12.64 -10.44 5.60
C TYR A 10 -12.33 -11.24 6.88
N GLY A 11 -12.81 -12.46 6.92
CA GLY A 11 -12.47 -13.26 8.07
C GLY A 11 -13.09 -14.64 8.07
N LYS A 12 -12.25 -15.65 7.88
CA LYS A 12 -12.48 -17.07 8.00
C LYS A 12 -12.72 -17.80 6.67
N HIS A 13 -11.61 -17.97 5.91
CA HIS A 13 -11.28 -19.23 5.25
C HIS A 13 -9.85 -19.09 4.72
N LEU A 14 -8.89 -19.51 5.53
CA LEU A 14 -7.47 -19.69 5.16
C LEU A 14 -7.35 -20.96 4.33
N ASN A 15 -7.88 -20.96 3.12
CA ASN A 15 -7.46 -21.92 2.12
C ASN A 15 -6.06 -21.52 1.62
N LYS A 16 -5.18 -22.49 1.46
CA LYS A 16 -3.76 -22.43 1.04
C LYS A 16 -3.49 -21.74 -0.33
N LYS A 17 -4.31 -20.85 -0.83
CA LYS A 17 -4.02 -20.00 -1.99
C LYS A 17 -3.03 -18.93 -1.55
N LEU A 18 -1.90 -18.84 -2.23
CA LEU A 18 -0.84 -17.83 -2.10
C LEU A 18 -1.40 -16.47 -1.71
N LYS A 19 -1.22 -16.10 -0.46
CA LYS A 19 -1.78 -14.87 0.13
C LYS A 19 -1.08 -13.67 -0.52
N ARG A 20 -1.82 -12.80 -1.21
CA ARG A 20 -1.31 -11.56 -1.82
C ARG A 20 -1.04 -10.51 -0.73
N TYR A 21 -0.03 -10.72 0.11
CA TYR A 21 0.28 -9.90 1.28
C TYR A 21 1.29 -8.77 1.00
N ILE A 22 1.78 -8.65 -0.23
CA ILE A 22 2.72 -7.57 -0.57
C ILE A 22 1.96 -6.36 -1.09
N TYR A 23 2.24 -5.23 -0.47
CA TYR A 23 1.85 -3.91 -0.89
C TYR A 23 3.06 -3.27 -1.59
N LEU A 24 3.08 -3.31 -2.91
CA LEU A 24 4.20 -2.82 -3.70
C LEU A 24 4.07 -1.31 -3.94
N ILE A 25 5.10 -0.55 -3.56
CA ILE A 25 5.18 0.89 -3.85
C ILE A 25 6.16 1.09 -5.00
N SER A 26 5.80 1.94 -5.99
CA SER A 26 6.68 2.28 -7.12
C SER A 26 8.03 2.85 -6.67
N PRO A 27 9.05 2.81 -7.52
CA PRO A 27 10.25 3.62 -7.30
C PRO A 27 9.87 5.11 -7.34
N GLN A 28 10.73 5.98 -6.80
CA GLN A 28 10.47 7.43 -6.78
C GLN A 28 10.49 8.08 -8.16
N ARG A 29 11.21 7.45 -9.10
CA ARG A 29 11.31 7.85 -10.52
C ARG A 29 11.16 6.61 -11.38
N ILE A 30 10.40 6.73 -12.45
CA ILE A 30 10.23 5.68 -13.46
C ILE A 30 11.10 6.04 -14.66
N LYS A 31 12.02 5.17 -15.00
CA LYS A 31 12.92 5.33 -16.16
C LYS A 31 12.61 4.29 -17.23
N GLY A 32 12.27 4.76 -18.41
CA GLY A 32 12.17 3.94 -19.62
C GLY A 32 11.11 2.82 -19.61
N VAL A 33 11.16 2.00 -20.65
CA VAL A 33 10.20 0.90 -20.91
C VAL A 33 10.44 -0.29 -19.98
N LYS A 34 11.68 -0.48 -19.51
CA LYS A 34 12.09 -1.60 -18.65
C LYS A 34 11.21 -1.72 -17.41
N PHE A 35 10.91 -0.60 -16.74
CA PHE A 35 10.04 -0.59 -15.55
C PHE A 35 8.68 -1.24 -15.82
N TYR A 36 8.03 -0.95 -16.94
CA TYR A 36 6.69 -1.49 -17.24
C TYR A 36 6.73 -3.01 -17.49
N LYS A 37 7.81 -3.50 -18.14
CA LYS A 37 8.04 -4.94 -18.34
C LYS A 37 8.26 -5.63 -17.00
N GLU A 38 9.13 -5.09 -16.14
CA GLU A 38 9.40 -5.61 -14.81
C GLU A 38 8.14 -5.59 -13.93
N LEU A 39 7.38 -4.49 -13.92
CA LEU A 39 6.13 -4.40 -13.20
C LEU A 39 5.16 -5.52 -13.62
N HIS A 40 4.96 -5.72 -14.92
CA HIS A 40 4.10 -6.79 -15.40
C HIS A 40 4.54 -8.17 -14.90
N LEU A 41 5.83 -8.51 -14.98
CA LEU A 41 6.38 -9.77 -14.49
C LEU A 41 6.23 -9.93 -12.98
N ILE A 42 6.45 -8.87 -12.20
CA ILE A 42 6.23 -8.85 -10.75
C ILE A 42 4.77 -9.17 -10.42
N LEU A 43 3.83 -8.53 -11.10
CA LEU A 43 2.41 -8.71 -10.84
C LEU A 43 1.94 -10.13 -11.16
N LYS A 44 2.52 -10.78 -12.19
CA LYS A 44 2.28 -12.19 -12.52
C LYS A 44 2.71 -13.18 -11.41
N THR A 45 3.53 -12.76 -10.45
CA THR A 45 3.92 -13.64 -9.33
C THR A 45 2.77 -13.96 -8.37
N ASN A 46 1.63 -13.31 -8.51
CA ASN A 46 0.44 -13.43 -7.65
C ASN A 46 0.68 -13.13 -6.15
N LYS A 47 1.81 -12.47 -5.81
CA LYS A 47 2.14 -12.08 -4.42
C LYS A 47 1.67 -10.68 -4.06
N ILE A 48 1.33 -9.86 -5.06
CA ILE A 48 0.98 -8.45 -4.90
C ILE A 48 -0.53 -8.28 -4.73
N GLY A 49 -0.96 -7.69 -3.59
CA GLY A 49 -2.36 -7.32 -3.35
C GLY A 49 -2.65 -5.87 -3.75
N TYR A 50 -1.71 -4.99 -3.48
CA TYR A 50 -1.80 -3.56 -3.78
C TYR A 50 -0.58 -3.07 -4.53
N PHE A 51 -0.78 -2.18 -5.50
CA PHE A 51 0.28 -1.38 -6.12
C PHE A 51 -0.01 0.10 -5.90
N GLN A 52 0.91 0.82 -5.23
CA GLN A 52 0.83 2.26 -5.02
C GLN A 52 1.80 2.99 -5.95
N LEU A 53 1.27 3.92 -6.75
CA LEU A 53 2.10 4.83 -7.54
C LEU A 53 2.47 6.04 -6.69
N ARG A 54 3.77 6.19 -6.40
CA ARG A 54 4.34 7.27 -5.61
C ARG A 54 5.55 7.86 -6.31
N LEU A 55 5.32 8.88 -7.14
CA LEU A 55 6.38 9.62 -7.82
C LEU A 55 6.60 10.97 -7.15
N LYS A 56 7.84 11.42 -7.14
CA LYS A 56 8.25 12.75 -6.63
C LYS A 56 8.85 13.58 -7.75
N LYS A 57 8.76 14.91 -7.62
CA LYS A 57 9.37 15.87 -8.56
C LYS A 57 9.01 15.57 -10.02
N ILE A 58 7.73 15.48 -10.31
CA ILE A 58 7.18 15.23 -11.65
C ILE A 58 5.99 16.16 -11.92
N SER A 59 5.84 16.64 -13.13
CA SER A 59 4.70 17.45 -13.55
C SER A 59 3.38 16.68 -13.47
N ASN A 60 2.27 17.36 -13.25
CA ASN A 60 0.96 16.72 -13.17
C ASN A 60 0.59 16.02 -14.48
N SER A 61 0.95 16.58 -15.64
CA SER A 61 0.72 15.98 -16.95
C SER A 61 1.45 14.64 -17.09
N ASN A 62 2.76 14.60 -16.81
CA ASN A 62 3.55 13.38 -16.86
C ASN A 62 3.09 12.35 -15.83
N PHE A 63 2.73 12.80 -14.60
CA PHE A 63 2.16 11.90 -13.59
C PHE A 63 0.89 11.21 -14.12
N LEU A 64 -0.01 11.98 -14.73
CA LEU A 64 -1.26 11.45 -15.30
C LEU A 64 -0.99 10.45 -16.44
N LYS A 65 -0.07 10.78 -17.36
CA LYS A 65 0.33 9.90 -18.48
C LYS A 65 0.88 8.55 -17.97
N ILE A 66 1.78 8.60 -16.99
CA ILE A 66 2.36 7.41 -16.35
C ILE A 66 1.28 6.60 -15.63
N SER A 67 0.41 7.28 -14.86
CA SER A 67 -0.67 6.64 -14.12
C SER A 67 -1.60 5.83 -15.02
N LYS A 68 -1.99 6.38 -16.18
CA LYS A 68 -2.84 5.67 -17.15
C LYS A 68 -2.17 4.42 -17.71
N LYS A 69 -0.86 4.49 -18.03
CA LYS A 69 -0.09 3.31 -18.50
C LYS A 69 -0.03 2.22 -17.42
N ILE A 70 0.29 2.58 -16.20
CA ILE A 70 0.40 1.64 -15.08
C ILE A 70 -0.96 1.01 -14.77
N LYS A 71 -2.04 1.80 -14.78
CA LYS A 71 -3.39 1.31 -14.52
C LYS A 71 -3.72 0.11 -15.41
N LYS A 72 -3.48 0.22 -16.72
CA LYS A 72 -3.70 -0.88 -17.69
C LYS A 72 -2.95 -2.17 -17.33
N ILE A 73 -1.72 -2.05 -16.81
CA ILE A 73 -0.90 -3.21 -16.41
C ILE A 73 -1.43 -3.83 -15.11
N VAL A 74 -1.77 -2.99 -14.13
CA VAL A 74 -2.18 -3.43 -12.79
C VAL A 74 -3.55 -4.12 -12.84
N GLU A 75 -4.50 -3.56 -13.59
CA GLU A 75 -5.85 -4.12 -13.74
C GLU A 75 -5.84 -5.51 -14.39
N LYS A 76 -5.02 -5.72 -15.43
CA LYS A 76 -4.86 -7.03 -16.09
C LYS A 76 -4.40 -8.15 -15.12
N ASN A 77 -3.86 -7.79 -13.97
CA ASN A 77 -3.33 -8.75 -12.97
C ASN A 77 -4.20 -8.83 -11.71
N ASN A 78 -5.40 -8.25 -11.69
CA ASN A 78 -6.31 -8.22 -10.54
C ASN A 78 -5.64 -7.68 -9.26
N VAL A 79 -4.79 -6.64 -9.39
CA VAL A 79 -4.14 -5.95 -8.28
C VAL A 79 -4.82 -4.60 -8.05
N LYS A 80 -5.02 -4.21 -6.80
CA LYS A 80 -5.62 -2.92 -6.47
C LYS A 80 -4.63 -1.78 -6.71
N PHE A 81 -4.99 -0.86 -7.59
CA PHE A 81 -4.16 0.30 -7.96
C PHE A 81 -4.49 1.52 -7.10
N LEU A 82 -3.52 2.04 -6.38
CA LEU A 82 -3.66 3.20 -5.51
C LEU A 82 -2.73 4.34 -5.93
N ILE A 83 -3.21 5.56 -5.82
CA ILE A 83 -2.42 6.78 -6.04
C ILE A 83 -2.01 7.36 -4.68
N ASN A 84 -0.74 7.76 -4.56
CA ASN A 84 -0.24 8.42 -3.36
C ASN A 84 -0.59 9.91 -3.37
N ASP A 85 -1.22 10.44 -2.31
CA ASP A 85 -1.46 11.85 -1.98
C ASP A 85 -2.30 12.67 -3.00
N LYS A 86 -2.70 12.11 -4.14
CA LYS A 86 -3.39 12.85 -5.21
C LYS A 86 -4.79 12.28 -5.52
N PRO A 87 -5.81 12.53 -4.67
CA PRO A 87 -7.15 11.96 -4.85
C PRO A 87 -7.83 12.41 -6.14
N PHE A 88 -7.61 13.64 -6.60
CA PHE A 88 -8.13 14.11 -7.90
C PHE A 88 -7.60 13.29 -9.08
N VAL A 89 -6.31 12.94 -9.05
CA VAL A 89 -5.73 12.06 -10.08
C VAL A 89 -6.31 10.66 -9.97
N ALA A 90 -6.44 10.13 -8.76
CA ALA A 90 -7.04 8.81 -8.53
C ALA A 90 -8.47 8.74 -9.09
N LYS A 91 -9.29 9.77 -8.87
CA LYS A 91 -10.63 9.90 -9.45
C LYS A 91 -10.58 9.98 -10.97
N LYS A 92 -9.75 10.91 -11.51
CA LYS A 92 -9.65 11.15 -12.96
C LYS A 92 -9.28 9.94 -13.78
N ILE A 93 -8.38 9.08 -13.26
CA ILE A 93 -7.97 7.85 -13.97
C ILE A 93 -8.82 6.63 -13.60
N GLY A 94 -9.77 6.74 -12.68
CA GLY A 94 -10.55 5.63 -12.18
C GLY A 94 -9.73 4.61 -11.38
N ALA A 95 -8.70 5.02 -10.64
CA ALA A 95 -7.93 4.11 -9.78
C ALA A 95 -8.82 3.48 -8.70
N ASN A 96 -8.35 2.38 -8.08
CA ASN A 96 -9.08 1.75 -6.98
C ASN A 96 -9.15 2.63 -5.73
N GLY A 97 -8.23 3.61 -5.58
CA GLY A 97 -8.27 4.53 -4.45
C GLY A 97 -7.00 5.36 -4.30
N CYS A 98 -6.82 5.91 -3.09
CA CYS A 98 -5.71 6.77 -2.73
C CYS A 98 -5.14 6.38 -1.36
N HIS A 99 -3.83 6.58 -1.18
CA HIS A 99 -3.17 6.55 0.12
C HIS A 99 -2.79 7.96 0.53
N ILE A 100 -3.13 8.36 1.75
CA ILE A 100 -2.86 9.69 2.28
C ILE A 100 -2.01 9.64 3.55
N GLY A 101 -1.11 10.59 3.71
CA GLY A 101 -0.35 10.85 4.92
C GLY A 101 -0.98 11.93 5.78
N GLN A 102 -0.32 12.27 6.90
CA GLN A 102 -0.84 13.23 7.89
C GLN A 102 -0.71 14.70 7.46
N LYS A 103 0.13 14.98 6.46
CA LYS A 103 0.36 16.34 5.92
C LYS A 103 -0.31 16.56 4.57
N ASP A 104 -1.01 15.54 4.07
CA ASP A 104 -1.70 15.56 2.78
C ASP A 104 -3.16 16.00 2.97
N MET A 105 -3.96 15.93 1.92
CA MET A 105 -5.39 16.18 2.02
C MET A 105 -6.02 15.31 3.11
N ASP A 106 -6.85 15.89 3.95
CA ASP A 106 -7.54 15.15 5.02
C ASP A 106 -8.49 14.08 4.47
N PHE A 107 -8.89 13.18 5.37
CA PHE A 107 -9.73 12.05 5.00
C PHE A 107 -11.10 12.46 4.45
N VAL A 108 -11.75 13.45 5.06
CA VAL A 108 -13.12 13.85 4.72
C VAL A 108 -13.16 14.41 3.29
N ASN A 109 -12.24 15.31 2.98
CA ASN A 109 -12.13 15.89 1.64
C ASN A 109 -11.69 14.83 0.60
N THR A 110 -10.77 13.95 0.97
CA THR A 110 -10.40 12.81 0.12
C THR A 110 -11.59 11.91 -0.19
N ARG A 111 -12.44 11.62 0.80
CA ARG A 111 -13.66 10.82 0.63
C ARG A 111 -14.70 11.51 -0.24
N LYS A 112 -14.90 12.82 -0.08
CA LYS A 112 -15.78 13.62 -0.96
C LYS A 112 -15.35 13.53 -2.43
N ILE A 113 -14.04 13.63 -2.70
CA ILE A 113 -13.51 13.55 -4.06
C ILE A 113 -13.66 12.16 -4.65
N LEU A 114 -13.30 11.11 -3.91
CA LEU A 114 -13.23 9.74 -4.43
C LEU A 114 -14.58 9.02 -4.45
N GLY A 115 -15.52 9.43 -3.60
CA GLY A 115 -16.80 8.75 -3.41
C GLY A 115 -16.71 7.54 -2.45
N LYS A 116 -17.86 6.94 -2.14
CA LYS A 116 -18.02 5.92 -1.09
C LYS A 116 -17.26 4.62 -1.38
N ASN A 117 -17.17 4.22 -2.65
CA ASN A 117 -16.67 2.89 -3.06
C ASN A 117 -15.15 2.80 -3.28
N LYS A 118 -14.41 3.90 -3.14
CA LYS A 118 -12.97 3.93 -3.38
C LYS A 118 -12.19 3.68 -2.09
N ILE A 119 -11.06 3.00 -2.24
CA ILE A 119 -10.16 2.67 -1.15
C ILE A 119 -9.41 3.92 -0.68
N ILE A 120 -9.46 4.21 0.61
CA ILE A 120 -8.61 5.22 1.24
C ILE A 120 -7.79 4.56 2.33
N GLY A 121 -6.48 4.57 2.16
CA GLY A 121 -5.52 4.15 3.18
C GLY A 121 -4.89 5.34 3.88
N VAL A 122 -4.61 5.23 5.16
CA VAL A 122 -4.08 6.32 5.99
C VAL A 122 -2.78 5.92 6.68
N THR A 123 -1.75 6.75 6.55
CA THR A 123 -0.51 6.62 7.35
C THR A 123 -0.76 7.02 8.81
N CYS A 124 -0.45 6.14 9.74
CA CYS A 124 -0.61 6.36 11.18
C CYS A 124 0.71 6.41 11.96
N HIS A 125 1.87 6.35 11.29
CA HIS A 125 3.20 6.33 11.92
C HIS A 125 3.33 5.22 12.98
N ASN A 126 3.48 5.57 14.27
CA ASN A 126 3.42 4.66 15.42
C ASN A 126 2.30 5.07 16.39
N SER A 127 1.25 5.72 15.91
CA SER A 127 0.23 6.35 16.74
C SER A 127 -1.08 5.57 16.75
N LYS A 128 -1.41 5.02 17.90
CA LYS A 128 -2.71 4.40 18.18
C LYS A 128 -3.86 5.41 18.00
N ARG A 129 -3.67 6.66 18.43
CA ARG A 129 -4.65 7.75 18.29
C ARG A 129 -4.99 8.03 16.82
N LEU A 130 -3.96 8.10 15.95
CA LEU A 130 -4.18 8.29 14.51
C LEU A 130 -4.90 7.09 13.88
N ALA A 131 -4.60 5.88 14.30
CA ALA A 131 -5.26 4.68 13.83
C ALA A 131 -6.74 4.63 14.22
N LEU A 132 -7.08 4.98 15.46
CA LEU A 132 -8.47 5.09 15.92
C LEU A 132 -9.23 6.19 15.18
N LYS A 133 -8.60 7.35 14.96
CA LYS A 133 -9.16 8.44 14.16
C LYS A 133 -9.45 7.99 12.72
N ALA A 134 -8.49 7.32 12.07
CA ALA A 134 -8.66 6.80 10.72
C ALA A 134 -9.82 5.78 10.65
N LYS A 135 -9.93 4.87 11.64
CA LYS A 135 -11.05 3.93 11.76
C LYS A 135 -12.39 4.66 11.89
N LYS A 136 -12.49 5.64 12.78
CA LYS A 136 -13.71 6.43 13.00
C LYS A 136 -14.18 7.12 11.72
N HIS A 137 -13.24 7.62 10.90
CA HIS A 137 -13.56 8.24 9.61
C HIS A 137 -13.88 7.23 8.49
N GLY A 138 -13.74 5.92 8.70
CA GLY A 138 -14.04 4.90 7.68
C GLY A 138 -12.92 4.66 6.69
N ALA A 139 -11.65 4.75 7.12
CA ALA A 139 -10.52 4.32 6.32
C ALA A 139 -10.63 2.83 5.97
N ASN A 140 -10.15 2.42 4.79
CA ASN A 140 -10.20 1.04 4.37
C ASN A 140 -9.01 0.21 4.86
N TYR A 141 -7.89 0.86 5.17
CA TYR A 141 -6.73 0.29 5.83
C TYR A 141 -5.89 1.38 6.48
N ILE A 142 -5.07 0.98 7.44
CA ILE A 142 -4.10 1.84 8.10
C ILE A 142 -2.67 1.36 7.84
N ALA A 143 -1.70 2.28 7.83
CA ALA A 143 -0.29 1.95 7.65
C ALA A 143 0.54 2.45 8.82
N PHE A 144 1.29 1.54 9.46
CA PHE A 144 2.27 1.84 10.49
C PHE A 144 3.69 1.75 9.96
N GLY A 145 4.57 2.61 10.44
CA GLY A 145 5.98 2.64 10.07
C GLY A 145 6.67 3.92 10.52
N SER A 146 7.96 3.92 10.46
CA SER A 146 8.87 2.96 9.83
C SER A 146 9.33 1.90 10.82
N PHE A 147 9.31 0.62 10.45
CA PHE A 147 9.76 -0.47 11.33
C PHE A 147 11.29 -0.63 11.32
N PHE A 148 11.92 -0.47 10.16
CA PHE A 148 13.37 -0.61 10.00
C PHE A 148 13.96 0.61 9.30
N LYS A 149 15.30 0.79 9.35
CA LYS A 149 16.00 1.82 8.56
C LYS A 149 15.65 1.66 7.08
N SER A 150 15.38 2.75 6.38
CA SER A 150 15.02 2.76 4.96
C SER A 150 15.87 3.77 4.22
N SER A 151 16.39 3.38 3.06
CA SER A 151 17.12 4.27 2.15
C SER A 151 16.21 5.24 1.39
N THR A 152 14.91 4.97 1.33
CA THR A 152 13.97 5.74 0.49
C THR A 152 13.44 7.00 1.17
N LYS A 153 13.27 6.97 2.48
CA LYS A 153 12.78 8.10 3.28
C LYS A 153 13.38 8.03 4.68
N LYS A 154 14.10 9.07 5.09
CA LYS A 154 14.41 9.25 6.53
C LYS A 154 13.08 9.51 7.23
N SER A 155 12.66 8.60 8.10
CA SER A 155 11.45 8.74 8.91
C SER A 155 11.85 9.15 10.32
N ALA A 156 11.25 10.22 10.80
CA ALA A 156 11.36 10.63 12.21
C ALA A 156 10.62 9.68 13.15
N PHE A 157 9.73 8.83 12.61
CA PHE A 157 8.90 7.92 13.39
C PHE A 157 9.40 6.48 13.28
N ARG A 158 9.56 5.86 14.44
CA ARG A 158 9.83 4.42 14.57
C ARG A 158 8.59 3.74 15.09
N ALA A 159 8.08 2.78 14.32
CA ALA A 159 7.01 1.90 14.76
C ALA A 159 7.58 0.66 15.46
N ASP A 160 6.84 0.10 16.41
CA ASP A 160 7.22 -1.11 17.11
C ASP A 160 6.17 -2.23 16.88
N LEU A 161 6.60 -3.47 17.14
CA LEU A 161 5.76 -4.65 16.97
C LEU A 161 4.56 -4.67 17.92
N LYS A 162 4.65 -4.00 19.08
CA LYS A 162 3.54 -3.87 20.03
C LYS A 162 2.36 -3.13 19.39
N THR A 163 2.65 -2.15 18.52
CA THR A 163 1.62 -1.41 17.77
C THR A 163 0.87 -2.31 16.78
N LEU A 164 1.55 -3.23 16.10
CA LEU A 164 0.89 -4.21 15.22
C LEU A 164 0.00 -5.18 16.00
N ARG A 165 0.52 -5.74 17.10
CA ARG A 165 -0.26 -6.63 17.97
C ARG A 165 -1.50 -5.95 18.56
N TRP A 166 -1.35 -4.69 19.00
CA TRP A 166 -2.46 -3.88 19.44
C TRP A 166 -3.49 -3.65 18.32
N ALA A 167 -3.05 -3.27 17.13
CA ALA A 167 -3.94 -3.03 15.99
C ALA A 167 -4.71 -4.30 15.62
N LYS A 168 -4.05 -5.46 15.59
CA LYS A 168 -4.71 -6.75 15.33
C LYS A 168 -5.83 -7.05 16.31
N LYS A 169 -5.64 -6.72 17.61
CA LYS A 169 -6.63 -6.97 18.66
C LYS A 169 -7.75 -5.92 18.71
N LYS A 170 -7.46 -4.65 18.42
CA LYS A 170 -8.36 -3.52 18.74
C LYS A 170 -8.92 -2.77 17.54
N ILE A 171 -8.23 -2.81 16.39
CA ILE A 171 -8.64 -2.01 15.22
C ILE A 171 -9.61 -2.77 14.34
N ASN A 172 -9.43 -4.08 14.14
CA ASN A 172 -10.26 -4.91 13.27
C ASN A 172 -10.41 -4.32 11.85
N MET A 173 -9.28 -3.90 11.27
CA MET A 173 -9.19 -3.40 9.90
C MET A 173 -7.83 -3.77 9.30
N PRO A 174 -7.71 -3.90 7.97
CA PRO A 174 -6.44 -4.25 7.33
C PRO A 174 -5.30 -3.31 7.74
N THR A 175 -4.18 -3.89 8.13
CA THR A 175 -3.00 -3.17 8.62
C THR A 175 -1.81 -3.41 7.71
N VAL A 176 -1.22 -2.32 7.22
CA VAL A 176 0.00 -2.32 6.40
C VAL A 176 1.20 -1.92 7.24
N ALA A 177 2.24 -2.72 7.24
CA ALA A 177 3.52 -2.34 7.84
C ALA A 177 4.48 -1.83 6.76
N ILE A 178 5.17 -0.70 7.02
CA ILE A 178 6.09 -0.07 6.07
C ILE A 178 7.42 0.32 6.73
N GLY A 179 8.47 0.39 5.90
CA GLY A 179 9.79 0.93 6.27
C GLY A 179 10.84 -0.14 6.44
N GLY A 180 11.78 -0.23 5.47
CA GLY A 180 12.92 -1.12 5.48
C GLY A 180 12.60 -2.61 5.47
N ILE A 181 11.39 -2.98 5.04
CA ILE A 181 10.98 -4.39 5.00
C ILE A 181 11.59 -5.08 3.78
N ASN A 182 12.13 -6.29 4.01
CA ASN A 182 12.82 -7.12 3.03
C ASN A 182 12.57 -8.62 3.29
N SER A 183 13.22 -9.50 2.54
CA SER A 183 13.04 -10.96 2.65
C SER A 183 13.55 -11.58 3.96
N SER A 184 14.40 -10.89 4.72
CA SER A 184 14.92 -11.42 5.99
C SER A 184 14.07 -11.04 7.21
N ASN A 185 13.27 -9.97 7.12
CA ASN A 185 12.53 -9.44 8.27
C ASN A 185 11.00 -9.46 8.14
N TYR A 186 10.44 -9.72 6.96
CA TYR A 186 9.00 -9.64 6.72
C TYR A 186 8.17 -10.66 7.52
N LYS A 187 8.69 -11.87 7.75
CA LYS A 187 7.97 -12.91 8.52
C LYS A 187 7.68 -12.42 9.94
N LYS A 188 8.66 -11.75 10.58
CA LYS A 188 8.51 -11.13 11.90
C LYS A 188 7.40 -10.07 11.92
N ILE A 189 7.22 -9.33 10.84
CA ILE A 189 6.16 -8.32 10.72
C ILE A 189 4.78 -8.98 10.60
N LEU A 190 4.64 -9.97 9.72
CA LEU A 190 3.37 -10.68 9.51
C LEU A 190 2.94 -11.46 10.76
N SER A 191 3.87 -12.16 11.44
CA SER A 191 3.56 -12.90 12.67
C SER A 191 3.14 -12.00 13.84
N ASN A 192 3.47 -10.70 13.78
CA ASN A 192 3.03 -9.72 14.77
C ASN A 192 1.74 -8.98 14.40
N GLY A 193 1.02 -9.41 13.35
CA GLY A 193 -0.35 -8.96 13.08
C GLY A 193 -0.52 -7.98 11.92
N ALA A 194 0.52 -7.70 11.13
CA ALA A 194 0.34 -7.01 9.87
C ALA A 194 -0.36 -7.93 8.84
N ASP A 195 -1.33 -7.39 8.11
CA ASP A 195 -1.98 -8.09 7.00
C ASP A 195 -1.20 -7.92 5.70
N PHE A 196 -0.50 -6.79 5.55
CA PHE A 196 0.32 -6.45 4.39
C PHE A 196 1.67 -5.88 4.80
N ILE A 197 2.68 -6.17 3.97
CA ILE A 197 4.00 -5.55 4.04
C ILE A 197 4.22 -4.61 2.86
N ALA A 198 4.58 -3.35 3.10
CA ALA A 198 4.86 -2.39 2.05
C ALA A 198 6.35 -2.37 1.70
N CYS A 199 6.66 -2.68 0.44
CA CYS A 199 8.02 -2.78 -0.08
C CYS A 199 8.22 -1.82 -1.27
N SER A 200 9.38 -1.17 -1.34
CA SER A 200 9.83 -0.37 -2.48
C SER A 200 11.32 -0.60 -2.75
N SER A 201 12.21 -0.06 -1.93
CA SER A 201 13.66 -0.09 -2.18
C SER A 201 14.26 -1.49 -2.28
N PHE A 202 13.79 -2.44 -1.48
CA PHE A 202 14.24 -3.84 -1.58
C PHE A 202 13.95 -4.45 -2.95
N ILE A 203 12.88 -4.00 -3.61
CA ILE A 203 12.48 -4.50 -4.93
C ILE A 203 13.18 -3.71 -6.05
N TRP A 204 13.08 -2.37 -6.02
CA TRP A 204 13.49 -1.52 -7.15
C TRP A 204 14.95 -1.07 -7.10
N ASN A 205 15.56 -1.04 -5.92
CA ASN A 205 16.93 -0.54 -5.69
C ASN A 205 17.86 -1.64 -5.16
N ASN A 206 17.52 -2.91 -5.35
CA ASN A 206 18.36 -4.03 -4.95
C ASN A 206 19.58 -4.10 -5.87
N LYS A 207 20.78 -4.14 -5.27
CA LYS A 207 22.05 -4.20 -6.05
C LYS A 207 22.41 -5.62 -6.51
N LYS A 208 21.83 -6.66 -5.86
CA LYS A 208 22.16 -8.07 -6.10
C LYS A 208 21.09 -8.83 -6.87
N LEU A 209 19.85 -8.33 -6.86
CA LEU A 209 18.70 -9.02 -7.44
C LEU A 209 17.95 -8.07 -8.37
N ASP A 210 17.51 -8.58 -9.50
CA ASP A 210 16.49 -7.91 -10.30
C ASP A 210 15.14 -7.87 -9.54
N PRO A 211 14.20 -6.98 -9.92
CA PRO A 211 12.95 -6.80 -9.20
C PRO A 211 12.08 -8.07 -9.09
N VAL A 212 12.08 -8.92 -10.10
CA VAL A 212 11.29 -10.17 -10.12
C VAL A 212 11.91 -11.20 -9.15
N SER A 213 13.22 -11.35 -9.18
CA SER A 213 13.97 -12.20 -8.25
C SER A 213 13.82 -11.72 -6.80
N ALA A 214 13.83 -10.41 -6.58
CA ALA A 214 13.61 -9.83 -5.26
C ALA A 214 12.21 -10.18 -4.70
N ILE A 215 11.15 -10.09 -5.52
CA ILE A 215 9.78 -10.49 -5.11
C ILE A 215 9.70 -11.99 -4.80
N ARG A 216 10.38 -12.84 -5.55
CA ARG A 216 10.39 -14.29 -5.31
C ARG A 216 11.00 -14.69 -3.97
N LYS A 217 11.87 -13.83 -3.37
CA LYS A 217 12.44 -14.07 -2.03
C LYS A 217 11.41 -14.00 -0.88
N PHE A 218 10.26 -13.42 -1.09
CA PHE A 218 9.14 -13.48 -0.14
C PHE A 218 8.40 -14.83 -0.35
N LYS A 219 8.63 -15.77 0.53
CA LYS A 219 8.08 -17.14 0.49
C LYS A 219 6.77 -17.25 1.27
#